data_1f539ccfbd7c0e48d9fd5f23b33da60e
#
_entry.id   1f539ccfbd7c0e48d9fd5f23b33da60e
#
_cell.length_a   1.000
_cell.length_b   1.000
_cell.length_c   1.000
_cell.angle_alpha   90.00
_cell.angle_beta   90.00
_cell.angle_gamma   90.00
#
_symmetry.space_group_name_H-M   'P 1'
#
loop_
_entity.id
_entity.type
_entity.pdbx_description
1 polymer ?
#
loop_
_entity_poly.entity_id
_entity_poly.type
_entity_poly.pdbx_seq_one_letter_code
_entity_poly.pdbx_strand_id
1 'polypeptide(L)'
;MLVMLLLPTCVMAQKGVHQEVLKAAKVLKGQDASMSKDAAVRLLTTAANDSNAYAMNVLGMVYLQGIGVEKNVDKAISWWMLAAQNGYAYAYHNLGMLYKNGKLGIKQDFVKACSFYKKGAEANSLVCCYNYGFMLYKGLGCQQSYEEAISFFQKAAVKKHSPSLYMLGLCYRNGYGVEKDEEMGKFYLTQAANLGYRDALAELRHVNPENYMEDIMDENNEKYSIPEGGSGFIAEDLIGKYEGVLVLYDWSGKYILGEKPIFVDLKLHDGKLEGLLKVEDQLIRLNGIISDNGKISFENTDIVLKERYIGENGSKYRIDYAELNAFGGKIRGKLGLYSLELNEPERPIYIELEKANGVLASAKRNKNDRIVVSPSPFETEFMASFTLESDTPQLDIRIFNQSGTMVNHITYGTMQKGKQEIRLAPSLRSGIYVLNVQSKTQVFRTIITKK
;
A
#
# COMPACT_ATOMS: atom_id res chain seq x y z
N MET A 1 7.23 -13.78 65.16
CA MET A 1 6.18 -12.74 65.01
C MET A 1 6.75 -11.42 64.51
N LEU A 2 7.75 -11.40 63.59
CA LEU A 2 8.39 -10.18 63.09
C LEU A 2 8.30 -9.99 61.56
N VAL A 3 7.64 -10.87 60.83
CA VAL A 3 7.58 -10.84 59.36
C VAL A 3 6.34 -10.12 58.84
N MET A 4 5.34 -9.86 59.66
CA MET A 4 4.04 -9.31 59.20
C MET A 4 3.93 -7.77 59.20
N LEU A 5 4.92 -7.03 59.71
CA LEU A 5 4.88 -5.56 59.78
C LEU A 5 5.69 -4.84 58.70
N LEU A 6 6.49 -5.57 57.88
CA LEU A 6 7.30 -4.97 56.80
C LEU A 6 6.57 -4.90 55.46
N LEU A 7 5.52 -5.69 55.22
CA LEU A 7 4.79 -5.73 53.97
C LEU A 7 4.01 -4.44 53.64
N PRO A 8 3.29 -3.77 54.58
CA PRO A 8 2.57 -2.55 54.25
C PRO A 8 3.48 -1.35 54.00
N THR A 9 4.64 -1.25 54.67
CA THR A 9 5.59 -0.13 54.47
C THR A 9 6.33 -0.26 53.13
N CYS A 10 6.69 -1.45 52.72
CA CYS A 10 7.32 -1.69 51.40
C CYS A 10 6.35 -1.39 50.25
N VAL A 11 5.09 -1.79 50.35
CA VAL A 11 4.04 -1.48 49.34
C VAL A 11 3.73 0.00 49.27
N MET A 12 3.71 0.70 50.42
CA MET A 12 3.51 2.17 50.46
C MET A 12 4.71 2.92 49.89
N ALA A 13 5.92 2.48 50.17
CA ALA A 13 7.15 3.07 49.59
C ALA A 13 7.20 2.86 48.07
N GLN A 14 6.85 1.67 47.58
CA GLN A 14 6.77 1.43 46.13
C GLN A 14 5.70 2.25 45.43
N LYS A 15 4.54 2.50 46.05
CA LYS A 15 3.50 3.40 45.51
C LYS A 15 3.98 4.84 45.46
N GLY A 16 4.70 5.31 46.49
CA GLY A 16 5.28 6.65 46.52
C GLY A 16 6.29 6.89 45.39
N VAL A 17 7.23 5.96 45.21
CA VAL A 17 8.23 6.02 44.14
C VAL A 17 7.57 6.00 42.77
N HIS A 18 6.52 5.20 42.60
CA HIS A 18 5.79 5.15 41.34
C HIS A 18 5.11 6.48 40.99
N GLN A 19 4.52 7.17 41.95
CA GLN A 19 3.91 8.49 41.73
C GLN A 19 4.95 9.57 41.38
N GLU A 20 6.10 9.56 42.03
CA GLU A 20 7.18 10.49 41.73
C GLU A 20 7.75 10.28 40.32
N VAL A 21 7.92 9.01 39.90
CA VAL A 21 8.34 8.65 38.53
C VAL A 21 7.34 9.14 37.49
N LEU A 22 6.02 8.97 37.75
CA LEU A 22 4.98 9.48 36.85
C LEU A 22 5.01 11.03 36.79
N LYS A 23 5.24 11.70 37.91
CA LYS A 23 5.35 13.16 37.98
C LYS A 23 6.57 13.66 37.18
N ALA A 24 7.73 13.05 37.38
CA ALA A 24 8.94 13.36 36.64
C ALA A 24 8.74 13.14 35.12
N ALA A 25 8.07 12.08 34.72
CA ALA A 25 7.74 11.83 33.31
C ALA A 25 6.80 12.92 32.73
N LYS A 26 5.84 13.44 33.49
CA LYS A 26 4.97 14.56 33.09
C LYS A 26 5.76 15.87 32.92
N VAL A 27 6.72 16.14 33.82
CA VAL A 27 7.60 17.32 33.72
C VAL A 27 8.41 17.29 32.42
N LEU A 28 8.97 16.14 32.06
CA LEU A 28 9.75 16.00 30.84
C LEU A 28 8.89 16.09 29.57
N LYS A 29 7.60 15.77 29.66
CA LYS A 29 6.61 16.00 28.59
C LYS A 29 6.08 17.44 28.53
N GLY A 30 6.49 18.31 29.45
CA GLY A 30 5.98 19.68 29.54
C GLY A 30 4.55 19.78 30.08
N GLN A 31 4.05 18.74 30.74
CA GLN A 31 2.69 18.65 31.33
C GLN A 31 2.65 19.03 32.81
N ASP A 32 3.79 19.22 33.43
CA ASP A 32 3.96 19.59 34.83
C ASP A 32 5.20 20.46 34.99
N ALA A 33 5.17 21.44 35.86
CA ALA A 33 6.28 22.36 36.13
C ALA A 33 6.75 22.27 37.60
N SER A 34 6.37 21.25 38.33
CA SER A 34 6.63 21.10 39.77
C SER A 34 8.09 20.85 40.14
N MET A 35 8.93 20.52 39.15
CA MET A 35 10.38 20.35 39.34
C MET A 35 11.12 20.74 38.04
N SER A 36 12.44 20.95 38.13
CA SER A 36 13.26 21.18 36.93
C SER A 36 13.42 19.90 36.10
N LYS A 37 13.70 20.05 34.78
CA LYS A 37 13.97 18.90 33.91
C LYS A 37 15.16 18.07 34.41
N ASP A 38 16.21 18.71 34.89
CA ASP A 38 17.39 18.02 35.45
C ASP A 38 17.05 17.23 36.71
N ALA A 39 16.19 17.77 37.61
CA ALA A 39 15.71 17.05 38.77
C ALA A 39 14.86 15.83 38.35
N ALA A 40 14.01 16.00 37.35
CA ALA A 40 13.21 14.89 36.81
C ALA A 40 14.08 13.79 36.21
N VAL A 41 15.12 14.16 35.44
CA VAL A 41 16.08 13.17 34.88
C VAL A 41 16.82 12.44 35.97
N ARG A 42 17.33 13.13 37.00
CA ARG A 42 18.00 12.47 38.16
C ARG A 42 17.08 11.49 38.85
N LEU A 43 15.84 11.88 39.13
CA LEU A 43 14.85 11.02 39.77
C LEU A 43 14.57 9.77 38.92
N LEU A 44 14.36 9.93 37.61
CA LEU A 44 14.15 8.80 36.70
C LEU A 44 15.38 7.90 36.62
N THR A 45 16.58 8.45 36.67
CA THR A 45 17.84 7.68 36.64
C THR A 45 17.97 6.82 37.91
N THR A 46 17.68 7.41 39.08
CA THR A 46 17.65 6.67 40.35
C THR A 46 16.63 5.52 40.29
N ALA A 47 15.40 5.83 39.90
CA ALA A 47 14.36 4.82 39.80
C ALA A 47 14.70 3.71 38.76
N ALA A 48 15.34 4.08 37.66
CA ALA A 48 15.77 3.10 36.64
C ALA A 48 16.89 2.18 37.18
N ASN A 49 17.83 2.72 37.94
CA ASN A 49 18.86 1.91 38.61
C ASN A 49 18.25 0.96 39.63
N ASP A 50 17.12 1.35 40.25
CA ASP A 50 16.32 0.50 41.12
C ASP A 50 15.35 -0.44 40.34
N SER A 51 15.68 -0.71 39.09
CA SER A 51 14.94 -1.63 38.20
C SER A 51 13.52 -1.21 37.83
N ASN A 52 13.18 0.08 37.95
CA ASN A 52 11.88 0.59 37.48
C ASN A 52 11.83 0.63 35.96
N ALA A 53 11.18 -0.34 35.33
CA ALA A 53 11.14 -0.50 33.89
C ALA A 53 10.44 0.66 33.16
N TYR A 54 9.44 1.31 33.80
CA TYR A 54 8.80 2.51 33.22
C TYR A 54 9.76 3.70 33.20
N ALA A 55 10.55 3.92 34.27
CA ALA A 55 11.57 4.96 34.32
C ALA A 55 12.63 4.75 33.23
N MET A 56 13.09 3.50 33.05
CA MET A 56 13.99 3.12 31.97
C MET A 56 13.42 3.50 30.60
N ASN A 57 12.16 3.16 30.35
CA ASN A 57 11.49 3.49 29.10
C ASN A 57 11.39 5.00 28.87
N VAL A 58 11.10 5.77 29.89
CA VAL A 58 11.06 7.26 29.81
C VAL A 58 12.47 7.82 29.54
N LEU A 59 13.50 7.29 30.20
CA LEU A 59 14.90 7.70 29.91
C LEU A 59 15.29 7.44 28.45
N GLY A 60 14.86 6.33 27.86
CA GLY A 60 15.05 6.06 26.45
C GLY A 60 14.49 7.21 25.58
N MET A 61 13.29 7.68 25.84
CA MET A 61 12.70 8.84 25.18
C MET A 61 13.45 10.14 25.43
N VAL A 62 13.90 10.34 26.67
CA VAL A 62 14.67 11.52 27.10
C VAL A 62 15.98 11.64 26.33
N TYR A 63 16.74 10.55 26.25
CA TYR A 63 17.99 10.52 25.48
C TYR A 63 17.76 10.62 23.97
N LEU A 64 16.67 10.04 23.45
CA LEU A 64 16.34 10.15 22.03
C LEU A 64 16.06 11.60 21.61
N GLN A 65 15.37 12.37 22.47
CA GLN A 65 14.94 13.72 22.18
C GLN A 65 15.92 14.79 22.68
N GLY A 66 16.83 14.45 23.59
CA GLY A 66 17.74 15.39 24.22
C GLY A 66 17.05 16.31 25.24
N ILE A 67 16.09 15.81 26.03
CA ILE A 67 15.33 16.60 26.99
C ILE A 67 16.07 16.64 28.34
N GLY A 68 16.72 17.77 28.66
CA GLY A 68 17.52 17.92 29.87
C GLY A 68 18.80 17.08 29.91
N VAL A 69 19.15 16.48 28.78
CA VAL A 69 20.41 15.73 28.56
C VAL A 69 20.85 15.92 27.10
N GLU A 70 22.11 15.65 26.84
CA GLU A 70 22.60 15.56 25.46
C GLU A 70 21.92 14.40 24.74
N LYS A 71 21.47 14.66 23.50
CA LYS A 71 20.84 13.67 22.63
C LYS A 71 21.79 12.52 22.34
N ASN A 72 21.35 11.29 22.61
CA ASN A 72 22.15 10.09 22.40
C ASN A 72 21.27 8.88 22.09
N VAL A 73 21.29 8.46 20.82
CA VAL A 73 20.44 7.38 20.31
C VAL A 73 20.85 6.02 20.88
N ASP A 74 22.14 5.78 21.05
CA ASP A 74 22.64 4.51 21.59
C ASP A 74 22.24 4.34 23.06
N LYS A 75 22.31 5.41 23.85
CA LYS A 75 21.77 5.40 25.22
C LYS A 75 20.26 5.17 25.24
N ALA A 76 19.53 5.77 24.29
CA ALA A 76 18.10 5.54 24.19
C ALA A 76 17.77 4.06 23.92
N ILE A 77 18.45 3.45 22.96
CA ILE A 77 18.33 2.01 22.65
C ILE A 77 18.65 1.16 23.88
N SER A 78 19.76 1.45 24.55
CA SER A 78 20.19 0.71 25.74
C SER A 78 19.13 0.77 26.85
N TRP A 79 18.58 1.95 27.13
CA TRP A 79 17.52 2.11 28.13
C TRP A 79 16.22 1.38 27.75
N TRP A 80 15.82 1.40 26.46
CA TRP A 80 14.64 0.64 26.02
C TRP A 80 14.88 -0.87 26.08
N MET A 81 16.09 -1.36 25.76
CA MET A 81 16.42 -2.77 25.92
C MET A 81 16.34 -3.22 27.39
N LEU A 82 16.87 -2.40 28.32
CA LEU A 82 16.76 -2.66 29.75
C LEU A 82 15.30 -2.62 30.22
N ALA A 83 14.50 -1.66 29.77
CA ALA A 83 13.09 -1.57 30.09
C ALA A 83 12.32 -2.83 29.65
N ALA A 84 12.59 -3.32 28.43
CA ALA A 84 11.99 -4.53 27.88
C ALA A 84 12.38 -5.78 28.68
N GLN A 85 13.66 -5.92 29.03
CA GLN A 85 14.18 -7.01 29.87
C GLN A 85 13.57 -7.01 31.28
N ASN A 86 13.23 -5.82 31.80
CA ASN A 86 12.56 -5.66 33.10
C ASN A 86 11.01 -5.69 32.96
N GLY A 87 10.47 -6.26 31.86
CA GLY A 87 9.07 -6.54 31.67
C GLY A 87 8.21 -5.38 31.14
N TYR A 88 8.80 -4.26 30.75
CA TYR A 88 8.05 -3.17 30.13
C TYR A 88 7.92 -3.39 28.61
N ALA A 89 6.94 -4.21 28.22
CA ALA A 89 6.75 -4.66 26.86
C ALA A 89 6.57 -3.51 25.82
N TYR A 90 6.10 -2.33 26.26
CA TYR A 90 5.98 -1.16 25.36
C TYR A 90 7.34 -0.65 24.85
N ALA A 91 8.45 -0.94 25.55
CA ALA A 91 9.78 -0.56 25.09
C ALA A 91 10.15 -1.22 23.76
N TYR A 92 9.64 -2.43 23.49
CA TYR A 92 9.78 -3.08 22.18
C TYR A 92 9.10 -2.30 21.05
N HIS A 93 7.99 -1.62 21.35
CA HIS A 93 7.37 -0.72 20.38
C HIS A 93 8.30 0.44 19.99
N ASN A 94 8.94 1.07 20.97
CA ASN A 94 9.86 2.18 20.72
C ASN A 94 11.06 1.74 19.88
N LEU A 95 11.64 0.57 20.20
CA LEU A 95 12.71 -0.02 19.40
C LEU A 95 12.25 -0.34 17.97
N GLY A 96 11.09 -0.97 17.83
CA GLY A 96 10.50 -1.27 16.53
C GLY A 96 10.27 -0.01 15.69
N MET A 97 9.71 1.05 16.28
CA MET A 97 9.49 2.34 15.63
C MET A 97 10.80 3.00 15.17
N LEU A 98 11.85 2.92 15.99
CA LEU A 98 13.15 3.49 15.67
C LEU A 98 13.72 2.86 14.40
N TYR A 99 13.73 1.52 14.33
CA TYR A 99 14.24 0.80 13.17
C TYR A 99 13.28 0.88 11.96
N LYS A 100 11.96 0.87 12.18
CA LYS A 100 10.99 1.06 11.09
C LYS A 100 11.20 2.40 10.39
N ASN A 101 11.43 3.47 11.15
CA ASN A 101 11.50 4.81 10.58
C ASN A 101 12.88 5.18 10.04
N GLY A 102 13.96 4.55 10.51
CA GLY A 102 15.30 4.81 10.02
C GLY A 102 15.75 6.27 10.20
N LYS A 103 15.44 6.89 11.35
CA LYS A 103 15.74 8.30 11.64
C LYS A 103 16.89 8.44 12.65
N LEU A 104 17.41 9.66 12.79
CA LEU A 104 18.39 10.02 13.83
C LEU A 104 19.73 9.24 13.73
N GLY A 105 20.20 8.99 12.50
CA GLY A 105 21.45 8.26 12.26
C GLY A 105 21.28 6.72 12.25
N ILE A 106 20.09 6.22 12.54
CA ILE A 106 19.77 4.80 12.42
C ILE A 106 19.27 4.52 11.01
N LYS A 107 19.87 3.54 10.34
CA LYS A 107 19.39 3.05 9.05
C LYS A 107 18.07 2.31 9.25
N GLN A 108 17.10 2.54 8.37
CA GLN A 108 15.85 1.79 8.34
C GLN A 108 16.11 0.28 8.19
N ASP A 109 15.44 -0.50 9.02
CA ASP A 109 15.62 -1.95 9.08
C ASP A 109 14.28 -2.61 9.48
N PHE A 110 13.49 -3.00 8.47
CA PHE A 110 12.20 -3.64 8.71
C PHE A 110 12.32 -5.01 9.38
N VAL A 111 13.43 -5.73 9.17
CA VAL A 111 13.64 -7.05 9.79
C VAL A 111 13.80 -6.88 11.29
N LYS A 112 14.65 -5.93 11.72
CA LYS A 112 14.79 -5.60 13.14
C LYS A 112 13.51 -5.06 13.74
N ALA A 113 12.80 -4.16 13.02
CA ALA A 113 11.53 -3.62 13.48
C ALA A 113 10.50 -4.73 13.72
N CYS A 114 10.33 -5.63 12.74
CA CYS A 114 9.45 -6.79 12.84
C CYS A 114 9.81 -7.69 14.04
N SER A 115 11.10 -7.98 14.23
CA SER A 115 11.58 -8.78 15.37
C SER A 115 11.24 -8.13 16.72
N PHE A 116 11.43 -6.82 16.87
CA PHE A 116 11.05 -6.12 18.10
C PHE A 116 9.54 -6.09 18.33
N TYR A 117 8.74 -5.83 17.30
CA TYR A 117 7.28 -5.88 17.43
C TYR A 117 6.79 -7.28 17.80
N LYS A 118 7.38 -8.34 17.22
CA LYS A 118 7.08 -9.73 17.56
C LYS A 118 7.32 -9.99 19.05
N LYS A 119 8.52 -9.65 19.57
CA LYS A 119 8.85 -9.79 20.99
C LYS A 119 7.87 -9.04 21.91
N GLY A 120 7.50 -7.83 21.52
CA GLY A 120 6.52 -7.04 22.27
C GLY A 120 5.11 -7.65 22.23
N ALA A 121 4.70 -8.23 21.12
CA ALA A 121 3.43 -8.92 20.95
C ALA A 121 3.38 -10.22 21.77
N GLU A 122 4.47 -10.98 21.82
CA GLU A 122 4.65 -12.15 22.68
C GLU A 122 4.61 -11.77 24.18
N ALA A 123 5.11 -10.58 24.52
CA ALA A 123 4.99 -9.99 25.86
C ALA A 123 3.63 -9.29 26.11
N ASN A 124 2.60 -9.57 25.30
CA ASN A 124 1.24 -9.05 25.41
C ASN A 124 1.08 -7.52 25.32
N SER A 125 2.00 -6.82 24.67
CA SER A 125 1.82 -5.41 24.33
C SER A 125 0.82 -5.26 23.17
N LEU A 126 -0.33 -4.64 23.42
CA LEU A 126 -1.40 -4.45 22.41
C LEU A 126 -0.91 -3.65 21.21
N VAL A 127 -0.10 -2.61 21.46
CA VAL A 127 0.48 -1.80 20.38
C VAL A 127 1.46 -2.61 19.53
N CYS A 128 2.24 -3.52 20.18
CA CYS A 128 3.11 -4.42 19.46
C CYS A 128 2.33 -5.49 18.69
N CYS A 129 1.21 -5.99 19.23
CA CYS A 129 0.31 -6.89 18.49
C CYS A 129 -0.18 -6.22 17.21
N TYR A 130 -0.66 -4.98 17.30
CA TYR A 130 -1.06 -4.24 16.11
C TYR A 130 0.09 -4.05 15.11
N ASN A 131 1.25 -3.54 15.58
CA ASN A 131 2.37 -3.27 14.69
C ASN A 131 2.94 -4.56 14.05
N TYR A 132 3.03 -5.64 14.82
CA TYR A 132 3.48 -6.94 14.27
C TYR A 132 2.46 -7.49 13.25
N GLY A 133 1.16 -7.44 13.58
CA GLY A 133 0.11 -7.79 12.63
C GLY A 133 0.17 -6.95 11.35
N PHE A 134 0.48 -5.65 11.47
CA PHE A 134 0.65 -4.77 10.32
C PHE A 134 1.90 -5.11 9.48
N MET A 135 3.02 -5.48 10.13
CA MET A 135 4.21 -5.96 9.43
C MET A 135 3.93 -7.25 8.65
N LEU A 136 3.21 -8.20 9.27
CA LEU A 136 2.75 -9.43 8.61
C LEU A 136 1.78 -9.16 7.47
N TYR A 137 0.82 -8.25 7.66
CA TYR A 137 -0.16 -7.85 6.64
C TYR A 137 0.53 -7.29 5.39
N LYS A 138 1.58 -6.49 5.55
CA LYS A 138 2.34 -5.89 4.44
C LYS A 138 3.55 -6.71 3.98
N GLY A 139 3.98 -7.71 4.73
CA GLY A 139 5.22 -8.43 4.45
C GLY A 139 6.50 -7.61 4.71
N LEU A 140 6.45 -6.64 5.63
CA LEU A 140 7.58 -5.76 5.92
C LEU A 140 8.56 -6.41 6.91
N GLY A 141 9.72 -6.82 6.41
CA GLY A 141 10.77 -7.45 7.23
C GLY A 141 10.44 -8.85 7.73
N CYS A 142 9.33 -9.43 7.29
CA CYS A 142 8.90 -10.80 7.55
C CYS A 142 8.10 -11.33 6.36
N GLN A 143 7.86 -12.63 6.32
CA GLN A 143 6.98 -13.21 5.32
C GLN A 143 5.55 -12.70 5.53
N GLN A 144 4.90 -12.29 4.45
CA GLN A 144 3.50 -11.87 4.49
C GLN A 144 2.59 -13.03 4.89
N SER A 145 1.70 -12.77 5.84
CA SER A 145 0.64 -13.69 6.25
C SER A 145 -0.56 -12.92 6.77
N TYR A 146 -1.65 -12.93 6.05
CA TYR A 146 -2.89 -12.29 6.47
C TYR A 146 -3.54 -13.04 7.63
N GLU A 147 -3.51 -14.38 7.62
CA GLU A 147 -4.08 -15.22 8.67
C GLU A 147 -3.40 -14.94 10.02
N GLU A 148 -2.07 -14.90 10.01
CA GLU A 148 -1.31 -14.59 11.21
C GLU A 148 -1.55 -13.13 11.65
N ALA A 149 -1.59 -12.17 10.70
CA ALA A 149 -1.89 -10.77 10.99
C ALA A 149 -3.23 -10.59 11.70
N ILE A 150 -4.29 -11.26 11.20
CA ILE A 150 -5.63 -11.26 11.83
C ILE A 150 -5.56 -11.72 13.27
N SER A 151 -4.82 -12.80 13.58
CA SER A 151 -4.71 -13.31 14.93
C SER A 151 -4.15 -12.26 15.92
N PHE A 152 -3.17 -11.47 15.45
CA PHE A 152 -2.60 -10.39 16.26
C PHE A 152 -3.50 -9.16 16.33
N PHE A 153 -4.22 -8.81 15.26
CA PHE A 153 -5.23 -7.76 15.32
C PHE A 153 -6.35 -8.11 16.27
N GLN A 154 -6.83 -9.36 16.29
CA GLN A 154 -7.85 -9.84 17.21
C GLN A 154 -7.40 -9.72 18.68
N LYS A 155 -6.15 -10.11 19.00
CA LYS A 155 -5.59 -9.94 20.35
C LYS A 155 -5.67 -8.49 20.85
N ALA A 156 -5.37 -7.53 19.99
CA ALA A 156 -5.44 -6.11 20.32
C ALA A 156 -6.89 -5.57 20.33
N ALA A 157 -7.73 -6.04 19.41
CA ALA A 157 -9.13 -5.62 19.27
C ALA A 157 -9.99 -5.96 20.50
N VAL A 158 -9.72 -7.07 21.18
CA VAL A 158 -10.37 -7.45 22.45
C VAL A 158 -10.30 -6.32 23.49
N LYS A 159 -9.24 -5.53 23.47
CA LYS A 159 -9.06 -4.35 24.34
C LYS A 159 -9.48 -3.04 23.67
N LYS A 160 -10.33 -3.09 22.66
CA LYS A 160 -10.86 -1.94 21.92
C LYS A 160 -9.75 -1.08 21.28
N HIS A 161 -8.68 -1.71 20.80
CA HIS A 161 -7.64 -1.00 20.05
C HIS A 161 -8.18 -0.63 18.66
N SER A 162 -8.54 0.65 18.47
CA SER A 162 -9.26 1.09 17.28
C SER A 162 -8.51 0.87 15.95
N PRO A 163 -7.17 1.02 15.84
CA PRO A 163 -6.47 0.65 14.61
C PRO A 163 -6.58 -0.85 14.27
N SER A 164 -6.58 -1.73 15.30
CA SER A 164 -6.74 -3.18 15.08
C SER A 164 -8.15 -3.55 14.63
N LEU A 165 -9.17 -2.90 15.20
CA LEU A 165 -10.56 -3.05 14.75
C LEU A 165 -10.71 -2.61 13.28
N TYR A 166 -10.08 -1.51 12.90
CA TYR A 166 -10.06 -1.03 11.52
C TYR A 166 -9.43 -2.06 10.58
N MET A 167 -8.25 -2.59 10.94
CA MET A 167 -7.59 -3.62 10.12
C MET A 167 -8.41 -4.90 9.99
N LEU A 168 -9.08 -5.34 11.06
CA LEU A 168 -10.01 -6.48 10.99
C LEU A 168 -11.17 -6.18 10.04
N GLY A 169 -11.71 -4.97 10.11
CA GLY A 169 -12.77 -4.52 9.20
C GLY A 169 -12.36 -4.64 7.74
N LEU A 170 -11.13 -4.20 7.41
CA LEU A 170 -10.59 -4.34 6.05
C LEU A 170 -10.36 -5.81 5.67
N CYS A 171 -9.84 -6.63 6.60
CA CYS A 171 -9.58 -8.05 6.32
C CYS A 171 -10.87 -8.81 6.00
N TYR A 172 -11.92 -8.66 6.81
CA TYR A 172 -13.20 -9.32 6.56
C TYR A 172 -13.90 -8.81 5.32
N ARG A 173 -13.92 -7.50 5.10
CA ARG A 173 -14.55 -6.89 3.92
C ARG A 173 -13.94 -7.37 2.61
N ASN A 174 -12.60 -7.53 2.59
CA ASN A 174 -11.86 -7.86 1.38
C ASN A 174 -11.48 -9.34 1.27
N GLY A 175 -11.73 -10.17 2.30
CA GLY A 175 -11.35 -11.58 2.31
C GLY A 175 -9.84 -11.82 2.49
N TYR A 176 -9.11 -10.91 3.17
CA TYR A 176 -7.68 -11.06 3.39
C TYR A 176 -7.41 -12.00 4.56
N GLY A 177 -7.00 -13.24 4.27
CA GLY A 177 -6.70 -14.28 5.25
C GLY A 177 -7.91 -14.84 6.01
N VAL A 178 -9.11 -14.46 5.60
CA VAL A 178 -10.41 -14.97 6.06
C VAL A 178 -11.37 -15.02 4.89
N GLU A 179 -12.44 -15.78 5.00
CA GLU A 179 -13.55 -15.68 4.06
C GLU A 179 -14.12 -14.27 4.06
N LYS A 180 -14.43 -13.76 2.85
CA LYS A 180 -15.01 -12.42 2.69
C LYS A 180 -16.37 -12.35 3.40
N ASP A 181 -16.51 -11.40 4.31
CA ASP A 181 -17.72 -11.14 5.07
C ASP A 181 -17.91 -9.61 5.23
N GLU A 182 -18.78 -9.05 4.42
CA GLU A 182 -19.04 -7.61 4.40
C GLU A 182 -19.72 -7.11 5.67
N GLU A 183 -20.59 -7.92 6.28
CA GLU A 183 -21.28 -7.57 7.51
C GLU A 183 -20.31 -7.54 8.71
N MET A 184 -19.43 -8.54 8.79
CA MET A 184 -18.35 -8.55 9.80
C MET A 184 -17.36 -7.41 9.54
N GLY A 185 -17.04 -7.13 8.28
CA GLY A 185 -16.20 -5.99 7.89
C GLY A 185 -16.81 -4.67 8.38
N LYS A 186 -18.07 -4.43 8.06
CA LYS A 186 -18.83 -3.27 8.51
C LYS A 186 -18.95 -3.16 10.03
N PHE A 187 -19.17 -4.30 10.70
CA PHE A 187 -19.22 -4.36 12.16
C PHE A 187 -17.93 -3.86 12.80
N TYR A 188 -16.75 -4.37 12.38
CA TYR A 188 -15.47 -3.94 12.93
C TYR A 188 -15.12 -2.49 12.56
N LEU A 189 -15.43 -2.04 11.33
CA LEU A 189 -15.26 -0.64 10.92
C LEU A 189 -16.12 0.29 11.76
N THR A 190 -17.37 -0.09 12.04
CA THR A 190 -18.28 0.69 12.91
C THR A 190 -17.75 0.78 14.34
N GLN A 191 -17.21 -0.32 14.89
CA GLN A 191 -16.58 -0.27 16.22
C GLN A 191 -15.36 0.67 16.24
N ALA A 192 -14.49 0.60 15.24
CA ALA A 192 -13.35 1.51 15.15
C ALA A 192 -13.78 2.98 15.02
N ALA A 193 -14.80 3.26 14.20
CA ALA A 193 -15.37 4.59 14.02
C ALA A 193 -15.98 5.14 15.31
N ASN A 194 -16.71 4.33 16.07
CA ASN A 194 -17.28 4.69 17.38
C ASN A 194 -16.21 5.03 18.41
N LEU A 195 -14.99 4.52 18.24
CA LEU A 195 -13.82 4.88 19.05
C LEU A 195 -13.06 6.10 18.50
N GLY A 196 -13.60 6.77 17.46
CA GLY A 196 -13.04 7.97 16.87
C GLY A 196 -11.92 7.72 15.85
N TYR A 197 -11.78 6.50 15.33
CA TYR A 197 -10.76 6.22 14.32
C TYR A 197 -11.19 6.81 12.97
N ARG A 198 -10.43 7.81 12.49
CA ARG A 198 -10.81 8.65 11.33
C ARG A 198 -10.93 7.87 10.03
N ASP A 199 -10.01 6.93 9.80
CA ASP A 199 -10.01 6.16 8.55
C ASP A 199 -11.24 5.24 8.48
N ALA A 200 -11.67 4.66 9.62
CA ALA A 200 -12.91 3.89 9.67
C ALA A 200 -14.15 4.74 9.40
N LEU A 201 -14.16 6.00 9.89
CA LEU A 201 -15.24 6.94 9.58
C LEU A 201 -15.28 7.29 8.08
N ALA A 202 -14.10 7.46 7.46
CA ALA A 202 -13.99 7.71 6.02
C ALA A 202 -14.50 6.51 5.21
N GLU A 203 -14.06 5.30 5.56
CA GLU A 203 -14.48 4.06 4.91
C GLU A 203 -16.01 3.85 4.97
N LEU A 204 -16.63 4.10 6.12
CA LEU A 204 -18.09 3.96 6.27
C LEU A 204 -18.91 5.03 5.52
N ARG A 205 -18.33 6.23 5.27
CA ARG A 205 -19.00 7.29 4.48
C ARG A 205 -18.99 6.98 2.97
N HIS A 206 -17.98 6.26 2.49
CA HIS A 206 -17.83 5.90 1.09
C HIS A 206 -18.62 4.64 0.71
N VAL A 207 -19.21 3.93 1.65
CA VAL A 207 -20.15 2.83 1.41
C VAL A 207 -21.50 3.40 1.04
N ASN A 208 -21.61 4.00 -0.14
CA ASN A 208 -22.89 4.25 -0.79
C ASN A 208 -23.17 3.04 -1.70
N PRO A 209 -24.25 2.25 -1.46
CA PRO A 209 -24.50 0.99 -2.19
C PRO A 209 -24.64 1.19 -3.70
N GLU A 210 -24.94 2.39 -4.16
CA GLU A 210 -25.11 2.72 -5.58
C GLU A 210 -23.78 2.94 -6.33
N ASN A 211 -22.65 3.04 -5.64
CA ASN A 211 -21.30 3.18 -6.23
C ASN A 211 -20.42 1.96 -6.07
N TYR A 212 -20.95 0.86 -5.57
CA TYR A 212 -20.26 -0.41 -5.58
C TYR A 212 -20.24 -0.92 -7.02
N MET A 213 -19.18 -0.59 -7.74
CA MET A 213 -18.70 -1.55 -8.72
C MET A 213 -18.27 -2.75 -7.88
N GLU A 214 -18.97 -3.85 -8.03
CA GLU A 214 -18.56 -5.14 -7.48
C GLU A 214 -17.07 -5.27 -7.75
N ASP A 215 -16.27 -5.20 -6.70
CA ASP A 215 -14.85 -5.55 -6.77
C ASP A 215 -14.85 -7.00 -7.17
N ILE A 216 -14.57 -7.24 -8.45
CA ILE A 216 -14.59 -8.56 -9.03
C ILE A 216 -13.39 -9.28 -8.47
N MET A 217 -13.67 -10.00 -7.41
CA MET A 217 -12.80 -11.01 -6.86
C MET A 217 -12.84 -12.21 -7.83
N ASP A 218 -11.96 -12.19 -8.81
CA ASP A 218 -11.74 -13.40 -9.60
C ASP A 218 -10.70 -14.26 -8.88
N GLU A 219 -11.17 -15.38 -8.33
CA GLU A 219 -10.32 -16.40 -7.70
C GLU A 219 -9.30 -17.03 -8.66
N ASN A 220 -9.40 -16.70 -9.96
CA ASN A 220 -8.53 -17.20 -11.02
C ASN A 220 -7.53 -16.16 -11.56
N ASN A 221 -7.28 -15.06 -10.85
CA ASN A 221 -6.20 -14.17 -11.23
C ASN A 221 -4.87 -14.91 -11.08
N GLU A 222 -4.51 -15.65 -12.12
CA GLU A 222 -3.15 -16.18 -12.26
C GLU A 222 -2.20 -15.00 -12.13
N LYS A 223 -1.48 -15.01 -11.02
CA LYS A 223 -0.36 -14.15 -10.76
C LYS A 223 0.40 -14.01 -12.08
N TYR A 224 0.54 -12.78 -12.59
CA TYR A 224 1.46 -12.55 -13.69
C TYR A 224 2.83 -13.01 -13.22
N SER A 225 3.13 -14.27 -13.46
CA SER A 225 4.45 -14.81 -13.24
C SER A 225 5.33 -14.14 -14.29
N ILE A 226 6.18 -13.23 -13.84
CA ILE A 226 7.35 -12.86 -14.61
C ILE A 226 8.06 -14.18 -14.88
N PRO A 227 8.27 -14.58 -16.13
CA PRO A 227 8.98 -15.82 -16.40
C PRO A 227 10.33 -15.74 -15.70
N GLU A 228 10.56 -16.61 -14.72
CA GLU A 228 11.86 -16.75 -14.12
C GLU A 228 12.82 -17.19 -15.23
N GLY A 229 13.83 -16.38 -15.54
CA GLY A 229 14.96 -16.78 -16.35
C GLY A 229 14.83 -16.64 -17.86
N GLY A 230 14.37 -15.49 -18.37
CA GLY A 230 14.68 -15.07 -19.73
C GLY A 230 16.14 -14.65 -19.83
N SER A 231 17.01 -15.52 -20.31
CA SER A 231 18.37 -15.16 -20.67
C SER A 231 18.35 -14.15 -21.79
N GLY A 232 18.66 -12.89 -21.49
CA GLY A 232 18.87 -11.87 -22.50
C GLY A 232 18.02 -10.61 -22.34
N PHE A 233 18.07 -9.95 -21.16
CA PHE A 233 17.63 -8.57 -21.07
C PHE A 233 18.61 -7.72 -21.89
N ILE A 234 18.12 -7.09 -22.95
CA ILE A 234 18.87 -6.13 -23.77
C ILE A 234 18.29 -4.75 -23.48
N ALA A 235 19.09 -3.86 -22.90
CA ALA A 235 18.64 -2.52 -22.50
C ALA A 235 18.10 -1.70 -23.70
N GLU A 236 18.61 -1.96 -24.88
CA GLU A 236 18.17 -1.35 -26.14
C GLU A 236 16.73 -1.71 -26.51
N ASP A 237 16.22 -2.86 -26.06
CA ASP A 237 14.82 -3.27 -26.29
C ASP A 237 13.82 -2.37 -25.54
N LEU A 238 14.28 -1.67 -24.50
CA LEU A 238 13.46 -0.71 -23.74
C LEU A 238 13.29 0.63 -24.47
N ILE A 239 14.11 0.93 -25.48
CA ILE A 239 14.08 2.25 -26.14
C ILE A 239 12.82 2.42 -26.98
N GLY A 240 12.12 3.53 -26.81
CA GLY A 240 10.98 3.91 -27.63
C GLY A 240 9.85 4.56 -26.87
N LYS A 241 8.78 4.80 -27.62
CA LYS A 241 7.52 5.33 -27.07
C LYS A 241 6.55 4.19 -26.86
N TYR A 242 5.97 4.17 -25.69
CA TYR A 242 5.05 3.13 -25.27
C TYR A 242 3.78 3.76 -24.70
N GLU A 243 2.68 3.06 -24.85
CA GLU A 243 1.41 3.34 -24.19
C GLU A 243 0.87 2.08 -23.54
N GLY A 244 0.14 2.24 -22.46
CA GLY A 244 -0.41 1.10 -21.73
C GLY A 244 -1.06 1.50 -20.42
N VAL A 245 -0.97 0.61 -19.46
CA VAL A 245 -1.63 0.76 -18.17
C VAL A 245 -0.66 0.52 -17.01
N LEU A 246 -0.88 1.29 -15.97
CA LEU A 246 -0.32 1.07 -14.65
C LEU A 246 -1.39 0.38 -13.83
N VAL A 247 -1.13 -0.85 -13.41
CA VAL A 247 -2.06 -1.71 -12.68
C VAL A 247 -1.71 -1.68 -11.21
N LEU A 248 -2.66 -1.22 -10.40
CA LEU A 248 -2.53 -1.16 -8.95
C LEU A 248 -3.09 -2.46 -8.36
N TYR A 249 -2.26 -3.18 -7.62
CA TYR A 249 -2.67 -4.39 -6.92
C TYR A 249 -2.87 -4.13 -5.43
N ASP A 250 -3.57 -5.05 -4.77
CA ASP A 250 -3.57 -5.15 -3.32
C ASP A 250 -2.19 -5.61 -2.80
N TRP A 251 -2.02 -5.66 -1.49
CA TRP A 251 -0.75 -6.08 -0.87
C TRP A 251 -0.37 -7.54 -1.18
N SER A 252 -1.33 -8.40 -1.50
CA SER A 252 -1.06 -9.79 -1.92
C SER A 252 -0.56 -9.90 -3.36
N GLY A 253 -0.77 -8.85 -4.17
CA GLY A 253 -0.55 -8.88 -5.60
C GLY A 253 -1.54 -9.80 -6.36
N LYS A 254 -2.66 -10.17 -5.72
CA LYS A 254 -3.68 -11.06 -6.32
C LYS A 254 -4.84 -10.30 -6.94
N TYR A 255 -5.23 -9.17 -6.33
CA TYR A 255 -6.44 -8.44 -6.72
C TYR A 255 -6.09 -7.07 -7.30
N ILE A 256 -6.69 -6.76 -8.45
CA ILE A 256 -6.52 -5.45 -9.10
C ILE A 256 -7.43 -4.44 -8.41
N LEU A 257 -6.84 -3.38 -7.87
CA LEU A 257 -7.55 -2.27 -7.22
C LEU A 257 -7.88 -1.14 -8.20
N GLY A 258 -7.15 -1.06 -9.28
CA GLY A 258 -7.38 -0.05 -10.31
C GLY A 258 -6.35 -0.10 -11.42
N GLU A 259 -6.70 0.57 -12.53
CA GLU A 259 -5.83 0.74 -13.68
C GLU A 259 -5.76 2.22 -14.05
N LYS A 260 -4.57 2.67 -14.41
CA LYS A 260 -4.34 4.04 -14.88
C LYS A 260 -3.63 4.02 -16.22
N PRO A 261 -4.13 4.75 -17.21
CA PRO A 261 -3.45 4.85 -18.50
C PRO A 261 -2.12 5.60 -18.33
N ILE A 262 -1.07 5.08 -18.93
CA ILE A 262 0.25 5.68 -18.92
C ILE A 262 0.86 5.74 -20.31
N PHE A 263 1.71 6.75 -20.50
CA PHE A 263 2.60 6.88 -21.67
C PHE A 263 4.03 6.96 -21.17
N VAL A 264 4.92 6.27 -21.84
CA VAL A 264 6.34 6.26 -21.50
C VAL A 264 7.15 6.50 -22.76
N ASP A 265 8.09 7.44 -22.72
CA ASP A 265 9.10 7.66 -23.77
C ASP A 265 10.46 7.37 -23.13
N LEU A 266 11.12 6.30 -23.56
CA LEU A 266 12.38 5.82 -23.01
C LEU A 266 13.52 6.00 -23.98
N LYS A 267 14.65 6.46 -23.50
CA LYS A 267 15.91 6.63 -24.20
C LYS A 267 17.05 6.07 -23.36
N LEU A 268 18.05 5.55 -24.03
CA LEU A 268 19.29 5.14 -23.39
C LEU A 268 20.39 6.13 -23.81
N HIS A 269 21.08 6.69 -22.82
CA HIS A 269 22.21 7.58 -23.05
C HIS A 269 23.34 7.22 -22.08
N ASP A 270 24.49 6.84 -22.65
CA ASP A 270 25.67 6.42 -21.87
C ASP A 270 25.37 5.36 -20.79
N GLY A 271 24.55 4.36 -21.12
CA GLY A 271 24.17 3.28 -20.21
C GLY A 271 23.12 3.69 -19.13
N LYS A 272 22.63 4.93 -19.18
CA LYS A 272 21.56 5.43 -18.30
C LYS A 272 20.25 5.49 -19.04
N LEU A 273 19.20 5.04 -18.40
CA LEU A 273 17.84 5.13 -18.92
C LEU A 273 17.26 6.50 -18.57
N GLU A 274 16.96 7.28 -19.60
CA GLU A 274 16.27 8.55 -19.46
C GLU A 274 14.89 8.43 -20.09
N GLY A 275 13.90 9.14 -19.54
CA GLY A 275 12.59 9.09 -20.14
C GLY A 275 11.59 10.06 -19.53
N LEU A 276 10.40 10.00 -20.11
CA LEU A 276 9.23 10.74 -19.65
C LEU A 276 8.10 9.74 -19.43
N LEU A 277 7.56 9.73 -18.22
CA LEU A 277 6.36 8.98 -17.85
C LEU A 277 5.20 9.97 -17.69
N LYS A 278 4.12 9.75 -18.41
CA LYS A 278 2.87 10.50 -18.25
C LYS A 278 1.84 9.60 -17.57
N VAL A 279 1.37 10.04 -16.41
CA VAL A 279 0.29 9.42 -15.67
C VAL A 279 -0.74 10.49 -15.35
N GLU A 280 -1.98 10.31 -15.80
CA GLU A 280 -3.02 11.35 -15.69
C GLU A 280 -2.53 12.70 -16.27
N ASP A 281 -2.53 13.76 -15.46
CA ASP A 281 -2.08 15.10 -15.85
C ASP A 281 -0.62 15.39 -15.51
N GLN A 282 0.11 14.39 -14.95
CA GLN A 282 1.48 14.54 -14.53
C GLN A 282 2.45 14.07 -15.61
N LEU A 283 3.53 14.82 -15.77
CA LEU A 283 4.66 14.46 -16.61
C LEU A 283 5.89 14.31 -15.71
N ILE A 284 6.41 13.09 -15.61
CA ILE A 284 7.47 12.69 -14.68
C ILE A 284 8.71 12.36 -15.48
N ARG A 285 9.83 12.96 -15.13
CA ARG A 285 11.13 12.59 -15.71
C ARG A 285 11.63 11.32 -15.04
N LEU A 286 12.01 10.34 -15.85
CA LEU A 286 12.64 9.11 -15.40
C LEU A 286 14.14 9.23 -15.62
N ASN A 287 14.92 9.05 -14.56
CA ASN A 287 16.37 8.91 -14.64
C ASN A 287 16.73 7.63 -13.92
N GLY A 288 17.17 6.62 -14.66
CA GLY A 288 17.41 5.30 -14.13
C GLY A 288 18.80 4.76 -14.46
N ILE A 289 19.31 3.93 -13.59
CA ILE A 289 20.52 3.14 -13.80
C ILE A 289 20.08 1.70 -13.98
N ILE A 290 20.50 1.09 -15.06
CA ILE A 290 20.21 -0.32 -15.36
C ILE A 290 21.35 -1.16 -14.82
N SER A 291 21.02 -2.15 -13.99
CA SER A 291 21.99 -3.14 -13.49
C SER A 291 22.11 -4.31 -14.46
N ASP A 292 23.19 -5.10 -14.35
CA ASP A 292 23.49 -6.24 -15.22
C ASP A 292 22.35 -7.30 -15.25
N ASN A 293 21.53 -7.37 -14.19
CA ASN A 293 20.38 -8.27 -14.10
C ASN A 293 19.07 -7.64 -14.62
N GLY A 294 19.13 -6.48 -15.28
CA GLY A 294 17.98 -5.82 -15.87
C GLY A 294 17.08 -5.02 -14.90
N LYS A 295 17.46 -4.94 -13.63
CA LYS A 295 16.75 -4.10 -12.67
C LYS A 295 17.13 -2.63 -12.88
N ILE A 296 16.13 -1.78 -12.92
CA ILE A 296 16.29 -0.33 -13.05
C ILE A 296 16.07 0.31 -11.69
N SER A 297 17.03 1.10 -11.24
CA SER A 297 16.89 1.95 -10.07
C SER A 297 16.69 3.40 -10.51
N PHE A 298 15.72 4.10 -9.94
CA PHE A 298 15.39 5.47 -10.29
C PHE A 298 15.90 6.45 -9.24
N GLU A 299 16.32 7.62 -9.71
CA GLU A 299 16.71 8.74 -8.87
C GLU A 299 15.66 9.87 -8.98
N ASN A 300 15.26 10.42 -7.83
CA ASN A 300 14.39 11.61 -7.74
C ASN A 300 13.11 11.54 -8.61
N THR A 301 12.45 10.40 -8.61
CA THR A 301 11.27 10.14 -9.44
C THR A 301 10.03 10.09 -8.56
N ASP A 302 9.56 11.26 -8.15
CA ASP A 302 8.36 11.38 -7.31
C ASP A 302 7.10 11.45 -8.18
N ILE A 303 6.07 10.71 -7.78
CA ILE A 303 4.77 10.63 -8.42
C ILE A 303 3.66 10.88 -7.39
N VAL A 304 2.58 11.53 -7.81
CA VAL A 304 1.37 11.66 -6.99
C VAL A 304 0.29 10.77 -7.59
N LEU A 305 -0.14 9.77 -6.84
CA LEU A 305 -1.26 8.92 -7.24
C LEU A 305 -2.51 9.35 -6.48
N LYS A 306 -3.57 9.68 -7.22
CA LYS A 306 -4.89 9.93 -6.64
C LYS A 306 -5.59 8.57 -6.50
N GLU A 307 -5.77 8.14 -5.28
CA GLU A 307 -6.56 6.95 -4.97
C GLU A 307 -7.99 7.38 -4.61
N ARG A 308 -8.96 6.49 -4.85
CA ARG A 308 -10.38 6.76 -4.58
C ARG A 308 -10.67 7.21 -3.15
N TYR A 309 -9.82 6.82 -2.20
CA TYR A 309 -10.03 6.99 -0.75
C TYR A 309 -9.08 8.00 -0.10
N ILE A 310 -8.13 8.55 -0.86
CA ILE A 310 -7.20 9.57 -0.38
C ILE A 310 -7.63 10.90 -0.99
N GLY A 311 -7.86 11.92 -0.15
CA GLY A 311 -8.46 13.20 -0.52
C GLY A 311 -7.92 13.83 -1.81
N GLU A 312 -8.48 14.95 -2.23
CA GLU A 312 -8.24 15.60 -3.54
C GLU A 312 -6.76 15.80 -3.93
N ASN A 313 -5.85 15.81 -2.96
CA ASN A 313 -4.41 16.05 -3.17
C ASN A 313 -3.61 14.82 -3.56
N GLY A 314 -4.17 13.59 -3.44
CA GLY A 314 -3.44 12.35 -3.68
C GLY A 314 -2.31 12.09 -2.68
N SER A 315 -1.71 10.90 -2.72
CA SER A 315 -0.52 10.54 -1.93
C SER A 315 0.73 10.62 -2.76
N LYS A 316 1.83 11.03 -2.12
CA LYS A 316 3.15 11.18 -2.75
C LYS A 316 3.96 9.91 -2.60
N TYR A 317 4.44 9.41 -3.71
CA TYR A 317 5.30 8.23 -3.79
C TYR A 317 6.58 8.56 -4.53
N ARG A 318 7.62 7.78 -4.26
CA ARG A 318 8.84 7.72 -5.08
C ARG A 318 8.85 6.40 -5.82
N ILE A 319 9.18 6.43 -7.10
CA ILE A 319 9.51 5.22 -7.84
C ILE A 319 10.96 4.87 -7.52
N ASP A 320 11.18 3.83 -6.72
CA ASP A 320 12.53 3.42 -6.30
C ASP A 320 13.21 2.55 -7.35
N TYR A 321 12.45 1.63 -7.96
CA TYR A 321 12.99 0.69 -8.94
C TYR A 321 11.91 0.20 -9.90
N ALA A 322 12.35 -0.39 -10.99
CA ALA A 322 11.51 -1.19 -11.89
C ALA A 322 12.23 -2.51 -12.24
N GLU A 323 11.46 -3.58 -12.29
CA GLU A 323 11.86 -4.88 -12.82
C GLU A 323 11.04 -5.10 -14.10
N LEU A 324 11.64 -4.78 -15.26
CA LEU A 324 10.94 -4.73 -16.53
C LEU A 324 11.47 -5.81 -17.48
N ASN A 325 10.55 -6.45 -18.19
CA ASN A 325 10.85 -7.36 -19.28
C ASN A 325 10.35 -6.75 -20.58
N ALA A 326 11.25 -6.60 -21.56
CA ALA A 326 10.92 -6.13 -22.90
C ALA A 326 10.98 -7.31 -23.87
N PHE A 327 9.90 -7.56 -24.58
CA PHE A 327 9.82 -8.59 -25.58
C PHE A 327 8.77 -8.26 -26.65
N GLY A 328 9.14 -8.35 -27.94
CA GLY A 328 8.21 -8.17 -29.04
C GLY A 328 7.51 -6.82 -29.10
N GLY A 329 8.18 -5.74 -28.68
CA GLY A 329 7.60 -4.39 -28.63
C GLY A 329 6.66 -4.15 -27.43
N LYS A 330 6.65 -5.06 -26.47
CA LYS A 330 5.91 -4.95 -25.20
C LYS A 330 6.87 -4.84 -24.05
N ILE A 331 6.50 -4.06 -23.04
CA ILE A 331 7.20 -3.98 -21.77
C ILE A 331 6.21 -4.36 -20.68
N ARG A 332 6.59 -5.29 -19.83
CA ARG A 332 5.82 -5.71 -18.68
C ARG A 332 6.73 -5.78 -17.46
N GLY A 333 6.22 -5.43 -16.31
CA GLY A 333 7.00 -5.60 -15.12
C GLY A 333 6.45 -4.90 -13.90
N LYS A 334 7.22 -4.99 -12.83
CA LYS A 334 6.89 -4.45 -11.52
C LYS A 334 7.59 -3.11 -11.32
N LEU A 335 6.85 -2.14 -10.78
CA LEU A 335 7.40 -0.91 -10.21
C LEU A 335 7.40 -1.00 -8.69
N GLY A 336 8.54 -0.70 -8.07
CA GLY A 336 8.62 -0.50 -6.63
C GLY A 336 8.30 0.94 -6.30
N LEU A 337 7.23 1.17 -5.56
CA LEU A 337 6.90 2.47 -5.01
C LEU A 337 7.27 2.56 -3.53
N TYR A 338 7.63 3.75 -3.11
CA TYR A 338 7.91 4.08 -1.73
C TYR A 338 7.06 5.27 -1.29
N SER A 339 6.23 5.10 -0.27
CA SER A 339 5.41 6.16 0.28
C SER A 339 6.29 7.17 1.01
N LEU A 340 6.29 8.43 0.57
CA LEU A 340 7.05 9.51 1.21
C LEU A 340 6.39 9.98 2.52
N GLU A 341 5.09 9.78 2.66
CA GLU A 341 4.33 10.14 3.85
C GLU A 341 4.51 9.11 4.96
N LEU A 342 4.40 7.83 4.62
CA LEU A 342 4.48 6.72 5.58
C LEU A 342 5.91 6.23 5.82
N ASN A 343 6.87 6.64 4.95
CA ASN A 343 8.26 6.22 4.99
C ASN A 343 8.42 4.69 4.93
N GLU A 344 7.71 4.05 4.01
CA GLU A 344 7.69 2.59 3.82
C GLU A 344 7.39 2.22 2.37
N PRO A 345 7.79 1.01 1.91
CA PRO A 345 7.39 0.52 0.59
C PRO A 345 5.87 0.48 0.44
N GLU A 346 5.40 0.74 -0.76
CA GLU A 346 3.98 0.64 -1.12
C GLU A 346 3.70 -0.73 -1.76
N ARG A 347 2.42 -1.06 -1.88
CA ARG A 347 1.92 -2.27 -2.52
C ARG A 347 2.47 -2.44 -3.94
N PRO A 348 2.50 -3.66 -4.47
CA PRO A 348 3.00 -3.92 -5.82
C PRO A 348 2.21 -3.16 -6.88
N ILE A 349 2.93 -2.56 -7.81
CA ILE A 349 2.36 -1.95 -9.01
C ILE A 349 3.02 -2.59 -10.22
N TYR A 350 2.21 -2.90 -11.22
CA TYR A 350 2.69 -3.47 -12.47
C TYR A 350 2.42 -2.50 -13.61
N ILE A 351 3.30 -2.54 -14.59
CA ILE A 351 3.07 -1.86 -15.87
C ILE A 351 2.95 -2.86 -16.98
N GLU A 352 2.04 -2.57 -17.89
CA GLU A 352 1.91 -3.24 -19.17
C GLU A 352 1.89 -2.19 -20.28
N LEU A 353 2.89 -2.22 -21.14
CA LEU A 353 3.13 -1.24 -22.16
C LEU A 353 3.28 -1.93 -23.51
N GLU A 354 2.75 -1.31 -24.56
CA GLU A 354 2.98 -1.70 -25.94
C GLU A 354 3.66 -0.55 -26.69
N LYS A 355 4.58 -0.87 -27.61
CA LYS A 355 5.27 0.13 -28.42
C LYS A 355 4.24 0.91 -29.22
N ALA A 356 4.23 2.22 -29.08
CA ALA A 356 3.32 3.08 -29.82
C ALA A 356 3.70 3.04 -31.31
N ASN A 357 2.94 2.30 -32.09
CA ASN A 357 3.04 2.36 -33.52
C ASN A 357 2.59 3.76 -33.96
N GLY A 358 3.40 4.49 -34.69
CA GLY A 358 3.30 5.93 -34.99
C GLY A 358 1.96 6.48 -35.53
N VAL A 359 0.92 5.64 -35.61
CA VAL A 359 -0.45 6.00 -35.97
C VAL A 359 -1.27 6.43 -34.73
N LEU A 360 -0.91 5.97 -33.52
CA LEU A 360 -1.68 6.27 -32.29
C LEU A 360 -1.14 7.44 -31.46
N ALA A 361 0.08 7.90 -31.73
CA ALA A 361 0.69 9.02 -31.01
C ALA A 361 0.00 10.39 -31.26
N SER A 362 -0.93 10.47 -32.20
CA SER A 362 -1.69 11.69 -32.53
C SER A 362 -3.17 11.64 -32.15
N ALA A 363 -3.68 10.51 -31.66
CA ALA A 363 -5.06 10.42 -31.19
C ALA A 363 -5.21 11.18 -29.86
N LYS A 364 -5.49 12.48 -29.93
CA LYS A 364 -6.09 13.21 -28.82
C LYS A 364 -7.37 12.44 -28.45
N ARG A 365 -7.41 11.86 -27.24
CA ARG A 365 -8.69 11.37 -26.67
C ARG A 365 -9.62 12.55 -26.57
N ASN A 366 -10.49 12.71 -27.56
CA ASN A 366 -11.57 13.65 -27.50
C ASN A 366 -12.58 13.14 -26.44
N LYS A 367 -13.24 14.04 -25.75
CA LYS A 367 -14.34 13.73 -24.81
C LYS A 367 -15.46 12.87 -25.41
N ASN A 368 -15.44 12.63 -26.73
CA ASN A 368 -16.44 11.89 -27.51
C ASN A 368 -16.08 10.39 -27.70
N ASP A 369 -14.91 9.92 -27.26
CA ASP A 369 -14.50 8.52 -27.45
C ASP A 369 -15.12 7.59 -26.39
N ARG A 370 -16.41 7.80 -26.08
CA ARG A 370 -17.15 6.90 -25.19
C ARG A 370 -17.83 5.81 -26.01
N ILE A 371 -17.61 4.57 -25.62
CA ILE A 371 -18.45 3.45 -26.00
C ILE A 371 -19.41 3.14 -24.86
N VAL A 372 -20.69 3.04 -25.19
CA VAL A 372 -21.76 2.69 -24.25
C VAL A 372 -22.25 1.29 -24.60
N VAL A 373 -22.37 0.44 -23.62
CA VAL A 373 -22.83 -0.95 -23.77
C VAL A 373 -24.12 -1.14 -22.98
N SER A 374 -25.16 -1.67 -23.63
CA SER A 374 -26.46 -1.92 -23.01
C SER A 374 -27.09 -3.19 -23.56
N PRO A 375 -27.64 -4.07 -22.72
CA PRO A 375 -27.52 -4.09 -21.26
C PRO A 375 -26.10 -4.45 -20.79
N SER A 376 -25.73 -4.03 -19.62
CA SER A 376 -24.54 -4.50 -18.93
C SER A 376 -24.89 -4.62 -17.44
N PRO A 377 -24.87 -5.82 -16.86
CA PRO A 377 -24.52 -7.14 -17.43
C PRO A 377 -25.49 -7.64 -18.51
N PHE A 378 -24.99 -8.42 -19.46
CA PHE A 378 -25.80 -9.04 -20.53
C PHE A 378 -25.93 -10.56 -20.36
N GLU A 379 -27.00 -11.15 -20.93
CA GLU A 379 -27.21 -12.62 -20.90
C GLU A 379 -26.81 -13.30 -22.20
N THR A 380 -27.28 -12.80 -23.31
CA THR A 380 -27.00 -13.40 -24.64
C THR A 380 -26.34 -12.42 -25.59
N GLU A 381 -26.72 -11.15 -25.53
CA GLU A 381 -26.31 -10.11 -26.44
C GLU A 381 -26.32 -8.72 -25.80
N PHE A 382 -25.59 -7.81 -26.40
CA PHE A 382 -25.57 -6.41 -26.00
C PHE A 382 -25.41 -5.50 -27.22
N MET A 383 -25.79 -4.25 -27.06
CA MET A 383 -25.58 -3.16 -28.03
C MET A 383 -24.36 -2.34 -27.64
N ALA A 384 -23.42 -2.18 -28.54
CA ALA A 384 -22.29 -1.27 -28.39
C ALA A 384 -22.55 -0.01 -29.22
N SER A 385 -22.63 1.14 -28.54
CA SER A 385 -22.88 2.44 -29.17
C SER A 385 -21.66 3.36 -29.03
N PHE A 386 -21.17 3.92 -30.12
CA PHE A 386 -20.01 4.82 -30.17
C PHE A 386 -20.09 5.74 -31.39
N THR A 387 -19.23 6.75 -31.48
CA THR A 387 -19.26 7.72 -32.58
C THR A 387 -17.92 7.71 -33.34
N LEU A 388 -17.96 7.41 -34.63
CA LEU A 388 -16.81 7.52 -35.51
C LEU A 388 -16.65 8.99 -35.99
N GLU A 389 -15.43 9.52 -35.88
CA GLU A 389 -15.10 10.88 -36.34
C GLU A 389 -14.79 10.94 -37.83
N SER A 390 -14.48 9.79 -38.44
CA SER A 390 -14.19 9.67 -39.88
C SER A 390 -14.67 8.31 -40.40
N ASP A 391 -14.85 8.23 -41.74
CA ASP A 391 -15.10 6.94 -42.38
C ASP A 391 -13.93 6.01 -42.15
N THR A 392 -14.20 4.74 -41.91
CA THR A 392 -13.18 3.71 -41.73
C THR A 392 -13.40 2.57 -42.71
N PRO A 393 -12.35 2.10 -43.43
CA PRO A 393 -12.49 0.96 -44.34
C PRO A 393 -12.72 -0.35 -43.61
N GLN A 394 -12.35 -0.40 -42.34
CA GLN A 394 -12.47 -1.57 -41.50
C GLN A 394 -12.67 -1.17 -40.03
N LEU A 395 -13.52 -1.91 -39.33
CA LEU A 395 -13.71 -1.81 -37.90
C LEU A 395 -13.50 -3.17 -37.27
N ASP A 396 -12.54 -3.25 -36.34
CA ASP A 396 -12.23 -4.47 -35.57
C ASP A 396 -12.84 -4.40 -34.18
N ILE A 397 -13.60 -5.42 -33.82
CA ILE A 397 -14.15 -5.59 -32.49
C ILE A 397 -13.50 -6.81 -31.87
N ARG A 398 -12.82 -6.63 -30.77
CA ARG A 398 -12.10 -7.67 -30.06
C ARG A 398 -12.58 -7.73 -28.61
N ILE A 399 -12.81 -8.93 -28.13
CA ILE A 399 -13.19 -9.15 -26.74
C ILE A 399 -12.08 -9.99 -26.10
N PHE A 400 -11.59 -9.48 -24.98
CA PHE A 400 -10.52 -10.11 -24.20
C PHE A 400 -11.07 -10.56 -22.86
N ASN A 401 -10.65 -11.73 -22.38
CA ASN A 401 -10.92 -12.13 -21.02
C ASN A 401 -9.99 -11.38 -20.03
N GLN A 402 -10.14 -11.62 -18.76
CA GLN A 402 -9.37 -10.98 -17.70
C GLN A 402 -7.86 -11.29 -17.78
N SER A 403 -7.48 -12.45 -18.34
CA SER A 403 -6.07 -12.79 -18.59
C SER A 403 -5.46 -12.10 -19.82
N GLY A 404 -6.23 -11.20 -20.49
CA GLY A 404 -5.81 -10.54 -21.71
C GLY A 404 -5.84 -11.42 -22.97
N THR A 405 -6.38 -12.63 -22.87
CA THR A 405 -6.54 -13.53 -24.02
C THR A 405 -7.72 -13.06 -24.87
N MET A 406 -7.53 -12.90 -26.16
CA MET A 406 -8.61 -12.61 -27.10
C MET A 406 -9.54 -13.81 -27.23
N VAL A 407 -10.78 -13.66 -26.78
CA VAL A 407 -11.80 -14.71 -26.76
C VAL A 407 -12.84 -14.56 -27.88
N ASN A 408 -12.91 -13.38 -28.47
CA ASN A 408 -13.79 -13.12 -29.61
C ASN A 408 -13.20 -12.01 -30.49
N HIS A 409 -13.35 -12.14 -31.81
CA HIS A 409 -12.91 -11.16 -32.79
C HIS A 409 -13.92 -11.09 -33.93
N ILE A 410 -14.40 -9.89 -34.23
CA ILE A 410 -15.35 -9.63 -35.31
C ILE A 410 -14.81 -8.44 -36.10
N THR A 411 -14.75 -8.59 -37.41
CA THR A 411 -14.33 -7.52 -38.33
C THR A 411 -15.52 -7.09 -39.17
N TYR A 412 -15.82 -5.80 -39.16
CA TYR A 412 -16.78 -5.17 -40.05
C TYR A 412 -16.03 -4.48 -41.18
N GLY A 413 -16.62 -4.44 -42.37
CA GLY A 413 -16.10 -3.69 -43.50
C GLY A 413 -16.18 -2.18 -43.33
N THR A 414 -16.35 -1.46 -44.41
CA THR A 414 -16.43 0.01 -44.42
C THR A 414 -17.58 0.52 -43.55
N MET A 415 -17.26 1.39 -42.61
CA MET A 415 -18.21 2.08 -41.75
C MET A 415 -18.11 3.59 -42.00
N GLN A 416 -19.24 4.27 -42.01
CA GLN A 416 -19.29 5.71 -42.22
C GLN A 416 -19.12 6.48 -40.91
N LYS A 417 -18.64 7.71 -41.01
CA LYS A 417 -18.60 8.66 -39.91
C LYS A 417 -19.98 8.83 -39.28
N GLY A 418 -20.01 8.99 -37.96
CA GLY A 418 -21.23 9.23 -37.18
C GLY A 418 -21.48 8.19 -36.10
N LYS A 419 -22.67 8.28 -35.49
CA LYS A 419 -23.07 7.33 -34.43
C LYS A 419 -23.23 5.94 -35.02
N GLN A 420 -22.60 4.98 -34.37
CA GLN A 420 -22.67 3.56 -34.68
C GLN A 420 -23.37 2.83 -33.53
N GLU A 421 -24.21 1.85 -33.89
CA GLU A 421 -24.88 0.96 -32.93
C GLU A 421 -24.72 -0.48 -33.46
N ILE A 422 -23.90 -1.26 -32.78
CA ILE A 422 -23.56 -2.62 -33.20
C ILE A 422 -24.07 -3.60 -32.18
N ARG A 423 -24.91 -4.54 -32.63
CA ARG A 423 -25.40 -5.65 -31.83
C ARG A 423 -24.38 -6.78 -31.81
N LEU A 424 -24.00 -7.20 -30.64
CA LEU A 424 -23.01 -8.26 -30.43
C LEU A 424 -23.60 -9.37 -29.58
N ALA A 425 -23.46 -10.61 -30.03
CA ALA A 425 -23.92 -11.81 -29.34
C ALA A 425 -22.76 -12.81 -29.20
N PRO A 426 -21.71 -12.47 -28.45
CA PRO A 426 -20.54 -13.33 -28.32
C PRO A 426 -20.85 -14.56 -27.44
N SER A 427 -20.35 -15.73 -27.86
CA SER A 427 -20.41 -16.96 -27.04
C SER A 427 -19.34 -16.90 -25.95
N LEU A 428 -19.68 -16.29 -24.81
CA LEU A 428 -18.81 -16.12 -23.66
C LEU A 428 -19.38 -16.90 -22.46
N ARG A 429 -18.49 -17.35 -21.58
CA ARG A 429 -18.87 -17.85 -20.25
C ARG A 429 -19.27 -16.67 -19.35
N SER A 430 -19.94 -16.94 -18.24
CA SER A 430 -20.19 -15.89 -17.24
C SER A 430 -18.86 -15.31 -16.77
N GLY A 431 -18.78 -13.98 -16.70
CA GLY A 431 -17.53 -13.31 -16.34
C GLY A 431 -17.43 -11.90 -16.93
N ILE A 432 -16.28 -11.29 -16.73
CA ILE A 432 -15.95 -9.96 -17.17
C ILE A 432 -14.97 -9.99 -18.30
N TYR A 433 -15.12 -9.07 -19.21
CA TYR A 433 -14.36 -8.99 -20.43
C TYR A 433 -14.08 -7.53 -20.77
N VAL A 434 -13.03 -7.29 -21.53
CA VAL A 434 -12.72 -6.01 -22.13
C VAL A 434 -13.16 -6.03 -23.59
N LEU A 435 -14.07 -5.13 -23.93
CA LEU A 435 -14.47 -4.84 -25.30
C LEU A 435 -13.55 -3.76 -25.86
N ASN A 436 -12.89 -4.06 -26.96
CA ASN A 436 -12.06 -3.12 -27.72
C ASN A 436 -12.65 -3.00 -29.13
N VAL A 437 -13.02 -1.79 -29.53
CA VAL A 437 -13.52 -1.44 -30.86
C VAL A 437 -12.48 -0.53 -31.50
N GLN A 438 -11.88 -0.95 -32.59
CA GLN A 438 -10.78 -0.28 -33.24
C GLN A 438 -11.09 0.06 -34.71
N SER A 439 -11.00 1.33 -35.03
CA SER A 439 -10.97 1.85 -36.41
C SER A 439 -9.53 2.22 -36.80
N LYS A 440 -9.36 2.74 -38.01
CA LYS A 440 -8.06 3.25 -38.46
C LYS A 440 -7.55 4.43 -37.60
N THR A 441 -8.45 5.24 -37.05
CA THR A 441 -8.12 6.51 -36.39
C THR A 441 -8.57 6.58 -34.93
N GLN A 442 -9.43 5.66 -34.47
CA GLN A 442 -10.01 5.70 -33.13
C GLN A 442 -10.01 4.31 -32.49
N VAL A 443 -9.84 4.27 -31.18
CA VAL A 443 -9.97 3.07 -30.36
C VAL A 443 -10.92 3.36 -29.21
N PHE A 444 -11.97 2.56 -29.10
CA PHE A 444 -12.93 2.59 -28.00
C PHE A 444 -12.72 1.37 -27.14
N ARG A 445 -12.70 1.55 -25.83
CA ARG A 445 -12.52 0.44 -24.88
C ARG A 445 -13.50 0.59 -23.71
N THR A 446 -14.13 -0.49 -23.33
CA THR A 446 -15.01 -0.55 -22.16
C THR A 446 -15.04 -1.97 -21.58
N ILE A 447 -15.52 -2.07 -20.35
CA ILE A 447 -15.73 -3.35 -19.68
C ILE A 447 -17.14 -3.84 -19.95
N ILE A 448 -17.29 -5.13 -20.22
CA ILE A 448 -18.58 -5.80 -20.41
C ILE A 448 -18.67 -6.98 -19.45
N THR A 449 -19.86 -7.21 -18.89
CA THR A 449 -20.11 -8.30 -17.95
C THR A 449 -21.12 -9.26 -18.53
N LYS A 450 -20.81 -10.56 -18.58
CA LYS A 450 -21.66 -11.66 -18.98
C LYS A 450 -22.22 -12.34 -17.73
N LYS A 451 -23.55 -12.44 -17.60
CA LYS A 451 -24.21 -13.22 -16.54
C LYS A 451 -24.07 -14.71 -16.73
#